data_76ec092e3ca1f662ded37f8d7bfd1cff
#
_entry.id   76ec092e3ca1f662ded37f8d7bfd1cff
#
_cell.length_a   1.000
_cell.length_b   1.000
_cell.length_c   1.000
_cell.angle_alpha   90.00
_cell.angle_beta   90.00
_cell.angle_gamma   90.00
#
_symmetry.space_group_name_H-M   'P 1'
#
loop_
_entity.id
_entity.type
_entity.pdbx_description
1 polymer ?
#
loop_
_entity_poly.entity_id
_entity_poly.type
_entity_poly.pdbx_seq_one_letter_code
_entity_poly.pdbx_strand_id
1 'polypeptide(L)'
;MEIRALLGIALVLAGCSGKVAGPCDIYEKYGTECVAAHSTTRKLYSRYNGPLYQVVRDSDGKTLDIGTIEGGYADAAAQDAFLEGTIGYISIIYDQTGHGNDLIQASPGTFNGPAKGEFNTLPIADMAPAVLNGHKVYGAYFMPGMGLRNNNASYLAINDEPEGIYYVVDGTHFDSGCCFDYGNSSTNGRAVGRGTMETTYFGTSTAWGSGNGDGPWIMADMESGLFSGFNAKKNDVPSITDWRFVSAYVNGGGGNKWDLRGGDATKTDVVTFYEGERPSSPSQTDVYFPMSKKGGLLLGNGGDNGNGSAGTFYEGAMTVGYPSLEAVQAVQANIAAAKYAEQTIKTTRLLTFRKGEPQSLVVTYRNNTT
;
A
#
# COMPACT_ATOMS: atom_id res chain seq x y z
N MET A 1 16.12 -32.44 64.84
CA MET A 1 15.30 -32.73 63.63
C MET A 1 14.70 -31.40 63.22
N GLU A 2 15.44 -30.64 62.43
CA GLU A 2 15.01 -29.30 61.97
C GLU A 2 14.32 -29.41 60.61
N ILE A 3 13.07 -28.96 60.55
CA ILE A 3 12.29 -28.90 59.33
C ILE A 3 12.55 -27.52 58.69
N ARG A 4 13.28 -27.47 57.60
CA ARG A 4 13.42 -26.25 56.77
C ARG A 4 12.24 -26.17 55.80
N ALA A 5 11.39 -25.16 55.97
CA ALA A 5 10.35 -24.81 55.04
C ALA A 5 10.98 -24.07 53.86
N LEU A 6 10.85 -24.62 52.65
CA LEU A 6 11.16 -23.95 51.40
C LEU A 6 9.96 -23.06 51.02
N LEU A 7 10.14 -21.76 51.10
CA LEU A 7 9.21 -20.78 50.53
C LEU A 7 9.47 -20.69 49.04
N GLY A 8 8.58 -21.26 48.24
CA GLY A 8 8.59 -21.08 46.79
C GLY A 8 8.04 -19.69 46.42
N ILE A 9 8.90 -18.79 45.91
CA ILE A 9 8.48 -17.52 45.35
C ILE A 9 7.99 -17.81 43.93
N ALA A 10 6.68 -17.77 43.74
CA ALA A 10 6.08 -17.78 42.43
C ALA A 10 6.30 -16.41 41.77
N LEU A 11 7.21 -16.34 40.80
CA LEU A 11 7.43 -15.15 39.97
C LEU A 11 6.24 -15.03 39.01
N VAL A 12 5.26 -14.19 39.34
CA VAL A 12 4.20 -13.79 38.42
C VAL A 12 4.84 -12.86 37.41
N LEU A 13 5.19 -13.38 36.25
CA LEU A 13 5.50 -12.58 35.07
C LEU A 13 4.20 -11.88 34.64
N ALA A 14 3.99 -10.67 35.14
CA ALA A 14 3.00 -9.77 34.55
C ALA A 14 3.46 -9.47 33.12
N GLY A 15 2.85 -10.14 32.15
CA GLY A 15 2.99 -9.80 30.75
C GLY A 15 2.46 -8.39 30.55
N CYS A 16 3.36 -7.40 30.43
CA CYS A 16 3.01 -6.12 29.84
C CYS A 16 2.59 -6.41 28.40
N SER A 17 1.30 -6.46 28.12
CA SER A 17 0.78 -6.35 26.75
C SER A 17 1.00 -4.90 26.29
N GLY A 18 2.25 -4.55 26.03
CA GLY A 18 2.59 -3.29 25.39
C GLY A 18 1.92 -3.30 24.01
N LYS A 19 1.11 -2.28 23.71
CA LYS A 19 0.57 -2.09 22.37
C LYS A 19 1.75 -2.09 21.40
N VAL A 20 1.71 -2.94 20.38
CA VAL A 20 2.75 -2.97 19.35
C VAL A 20 2.64 -1.69 18.54
N ALA A 21 3.70 -0.89 18.51
CA ALA A 21 3.75 0.34 17.73
C ALA A 21 3.62 0.02 16.23
N GLY A 22 2.78 0.78 15.52
CA GLY A 22 2.67 0.74 14.07
C GLY A 22 3.55 1.78 13.39
N PRO A 23 3.60 1.79 12.04
CA PRO A 23 4.35 2.79 11.27
C PRO A 23 4.01 4.23 11.61
N CYS A 24 2.73 4.54 11.84
CA CYS A 24 2.29 5.89 12.16
C CYS A 24 2.63 6.34 13.59
N ASP A 25 2.73 5.42 14.55
CA ASP A 25 3.29 5.75 15.89
C ASP A 25 4.77 6.15 15.77
N ILE A 26 5.49 5.55 14.82
CA ILE A 26 6.89 5.85 14.56
C ILE A 26 7.02 7.22 13.90
N TYR A 27 6.28 7.50 12.83
CA TYR A 27 6.30 8.80 12.18
C TYR A 27 5.94 9.92 13.15
N GLU A 28 4.90 9.74 13.98
CA GLU A 28 4.52 10.71 15.03
C GLU A 28 5.68 10.97 16.00
N LYS A 29 6.39 9.91 16.44
CA LYS A 29 7.58 10.04 17.31
C LYS A 29 8.70 10.84 16.67
N TYR A 30 8.85 10.77 15.35
CA TYR A 30 9.86 11.53 14.59
C TYR A 30 9.38 12.90 14.11
N GLY A 31 8.17 13.32 14.50
CA GLY A 31 7.63 14.66 14.23
C GLY A 31 7.03 14.81 12.83
N THR A 32 6.71 13.72 12.16
CA THR A 32 6.02 13.68 10.87
C THR A 32 4.76 12.81 10.98
N GLU A 33 3.71 13.36 11.60
CA GLU A 33 2.47 12.64 11.90
C GLU A 33 1.76 12.17 10.63
N CYS A 34 1.18 10.95 10.67
CA CYS A 34 0.34 10.46 9.56
C CYS A 34 -0.97 11.26 9.49
N VAL A 35 -1.31 11.69 8.28
CA VAL A 35 -2.59 12.36 7.94
C VAL A 35 -3.54 11.48 7.15
N ALA A 36 -3.03 10.40 6.56
CA ALA A 36 -3.81 9.31 6.00
C ALA A 36 -3.07 7.99 6.25
N ALA A 37 -3.78 6.94 6.62
CA ALA A 37 -3.19 5.64 6.93
C ALA A 37 -4.15 4.50 6.60
N HIS A 38 -3.78 3.67 5.62
CA HIS A 38 -4.63 2.64 5.03
C HIS A 38 -3.95 1.27 5.09
N SER A 39 -4.70 0.25 5.46
CA SER A 39 -4.17 -1.11 5.43
C SER A 39 -5.30 -2.14 5.36
N THR A 40 -5.06 -3.20 4.57
CA THR A 40 -5.92 -4.38 4.55
C THR A 40 -5.34 -5.52 5.39
N THR A 41 -4.18 -5.30 6.05
CA THR A 41 -3.43 -6.35 6.71
C THR A 41 -3.26 -6.17 8.20
N ARG A 42 -3.10 -4.93 8.68
CA ARG A 42 -2.82 -4.65 10.11
C ARG A 42 -3.12 -3.21 10.54
N LYS A 43 -3.09 -2.97 11.83
CA LYS A 43 -3.07 -1.61 12.38
C LYS A 43 -1.76 -0.89 12.03
N LEU A 44 -1.87 0.37 11.64
CA LEU A 44 -0.76 1.29 11.42
C LEU A 44 -0.57 2.26 12.60
N TYR A 45 -1.61 2.45 13.41
CA TYR A 45 -1.56 3.12 14.71
C TYR A 45 -1.93 2.15 15.84
N SER A 46 -1.13 2.10 16.90
CA SER A 46 -1.40 1.25 18.07
C SER A 46 -2.70 1.65 18.80
N ARG A 47 -3.09 2.92 18.70
CA ARG A 47 -4.32 3.48 19.30
C ARG A 47 -5.58 3.22 18.47
N TYR A 48 -5.45 2.83 17.19
CA TYR A 48 -6.61 2.59 16.32
C TYR A 48 -7.40 1.36 16.76
N ASN A 49 -8.74 1.47 16.76
CA ASN A 49 -9.65 0.39 17.15
C ASN A 49 -10.84 0.22 16.20
N GLY A 50 -10.84 0.94 15.08
CA GLY A 50 -11.86 0.80 14.02
C GLY A 50 -11.60 -0.40 13.10
N PRO A 51 -12.50 -0.62 12.12
CA PRO A 51 -12.29 -1.58 11.05
C PRO A 51 -11.15 -1.14 10.14
N LEU A 52 -10.44 -2.10 9.53
CA LEU A 52 -9.38 -1.80 8.57
C LEU A 52 -9.96 -1.51 7.19
N TYR A 53 -10.92 -2.31 6.75
CA TYR A 53 -11.57 -2.18 5.44
C TYR A 53 -12.96 -2.80 5.45
N GLN A 54 -13.77 -2.46 4.46
CA GLN A 54 -15.09 -3.04 4.23
C GLN A 54 -15.06 -3.90 2.98
N VAL A 55 -15.67 -5.09 3.07
CA VAL A 55 -15.88 -6.00 1.95
C VAL A 55 -17.36 -5.99 1.56
N VAL A 56 -17.64 -5.92 0.27
CA VAL A 56 -18.96 -6.19 -0.31
C VAL A 56 -18.91 -7.52 -1.07
N ARG A 57 -19.86 -8.42 -0.84
CA ARG A 57 -19.91 -9.70 -1.54
C ARG A 57 -20.80 -9.65 -2.78
N ASP A 58 -20.33 -10.30 -3.85
CA ASP A 58 -20.96 -10.24 -5.17
C ASP A 58 -22.37 -10.86 -5.20
N SER A 59 -22.59 -11.94 -4.45
CA SER A 59 -23.82 -12.72 -4.53
C SER A 59 -25.10 -12.00 -4.09
N ASP A 60 -25.01 -11.00 -3.18
CA ASP A 60 -26.18 -10.29 -2.64
C ASP A 60 -25.95 -8.83 -2.28
N GLY A 61 -24.75 -8.29 -2.53
CA GLY A 61 -24.39 -6.90 -2.27
C GLY A 61 -24.26 -6.53 -0.78
N LYS A 62 -24.29 -7.50 0.13
CA LYS A 62 -24.11 -7.21 1.56
C LYS A 62 -22.66 -6.86 1.85
N THR A 63 -22.48 -6.08 2.91
CA THR A 63 -21.16 -5.61 3.36
C THR A 63 -20.80 -6.17 4.72
N LEU A 64 -19.48 -6.29 4.97
CA LEU A 64 -18.91 -6.62 6.26
C LEU A 64 -17.67 -5.76 6.48
N ASP A 65 -17.61 -5.10 7.64
CA ASP A 65 -16.40 -4.43 8.10
C ASP A 65 -15.42 -5.44 8.69
N ILE A 66 -14.21 -5.46 8.17
CA ILE A 66 -13.13 -6.31 8.64
C ILE A 66 -12.31 -5.55 9.67
N GLY A 67 -12.41 -6.00 10.91
CA GLY A 67 -11.64 -5.48 12.04
C GLY A 67 -10.30 -6.21 12.21
N THR A 68 -9.79 -6.18 13.45
CA THR A 68 -8.53 -6.84 13.78
C THR A 68 -8.71 -7.90 14.86
N ILE A 69 -7.92 -8.98 14.75
CA ILE A 69 -7.69 -9.96 15.81
C ILE A 69 -6.66 -9.43 16.82
N GLU A 70 -6.38 -10.20 17.87
CA GLU A 70 -5.30 -9.93 18.80
C GLU A 70 -3.96 -9.75 18.06
N GLY A 71 -3.15 -8.78 18.49
CA GLY A 71 -1.93 -8.39 17.79
C GLY A 71 -2.13 -7.33 16.69
N GLY A 72 -3.38 -6.99 16.34
CA GLY A 72 -3.71 -5.91 15.41
C GLY A 72 -3.67 -6.31 13.93
N TYR A 73 -3.68 -7.60 13.60
CA TYR A 73 -3.77 -8.13 12.23
C TYR A 73 -5.22 -8.23 11.79
N ALA A 74 -5.48 -8.12 10.48
CA ALA A 74 -6.82 -8.23 9.92
C ALA A 74 -7.48 -9.58 10.25
N ASP A 75 -8.79 -9.57 10.55
CA ASP A 75 -9.58 -10.78 10.76
C ASP A 75 -9.96 -11.44 9.43
N ALA A 76 -8.99 -12.12 8.82
CA ALA A 76 -9.21 -12.86 7.58
C ALA A 76 -10.20 -14.02 7.74
N ALA A 77 -10.37 -14.56 8.95
CA ALA A 77 -11.32 -15.62 9.18
C ALA A 77 -12.78 -15.12 9.07
N ALA A 78 -13.06 -13.92 9.55
CA ALA A 78 -14.36 -13.28 9.36
C ALA A 78 -14.64 -13.00 7.87
N GLN A 79 -13.62 -12.55 7.11
CA GLN A 79 -13.74 -12.38 5.66
C GLN A 79 -14.01 -13.72 4.95
N ASP A 80 -13.24 -14.78 5.25
CA ASP A 80 -13.40 -16.08 4.64
C ASP A 80 -14.83 -16.62 4.86
N ALA A 81 -15.33 -16.53 6.09
CA ALA A 81 -16.69 -16.97 6.43
C ALA A 81 -17.77 -16.14 5.71
N PHE A 82 -17.56 -14.83 5.58
CA PHE A 82 -18.50 -13.92 4.90
C PHE A 82 -18.54 -14.19 3.39
N LEU A 83 -17.42 -14.53 2.78
CA LEU A 83 -17.26 -14.76 1.35
C LEU A 83 -17.42 -16.23 0.93
N GLU A 84 -17.88 -17.11 1.83
CA GLU A 84 -18.05 -18.52 1.48
C GLU A 84 -18.97 -18.70 0.25
N GLY A 85 -18.43 -19.28 -0.82
CA GLY A 85 -19.13 -19.54 -2.06
C GLY A 85 -19.37 -18.36 -2.97
N THR A 86 -18.74 -17.19 -2.71
CA THR A 86 -18.86 -15.99 -3.54
C THR A 86 -17.53 -15.23 -3.60
N ILE A 87 -17.45 -14.25 -4.48
CA ILE A 87 -16.33 -13.31 -4.58
C ILE A 87 -16.62 -12.07 -3.74
N GLY A 88 -15.58 -11.44 -3.18
CA GLY A 88 -15.68 -10.18 -2.47
C GLY A 88 -14.86 -9.08 -3.10
N TYR A 89 -15.34 -7.84 -2.94
CA TYR A 89 -14.65 -6.63 -3.37
C TYR A 89 -14.47 -5.71 -2.17
N ILE A 90 -13.37 -4.94 -2.13
CA ILE A 90 -13.12 -3.94 -1.11
C ILE A 90 -13.83 -2.64 -1.51
N SER A 91 -14.86 -2.26 -0.75
CA SER A 91 -15.63 -1.03 -0.99
C SER A 91 -15.04 0.19 -0.29
N ILE A 92 -14.37 -0.01 0.85
CA ILE A 92 -13.73 1.05 1.64
C ILE A 92 -12.43 0.50 2.22
N ILE A 93 -11.33 1.28 2.19
CA ILE A 93 -10.21 1.10 3.11
C ILE A 93 -10.24 2.28 4.07
N TYR A 94 -10.47 2.00 5.35
CA TYR A 94 -10.66 3.03 6.36
C TYR A 94 -9.36 3.74 6.71
N ASP A 95 -9.45 5.05 6.91
CA ASP A 95 -8.35 5.86 7.43
C ASP A 95 -8.16 5.62 8.94
N GLN A 96 -6.97 5.21 9.32
CA GLN A 96 -6.64 4.91 10.71
C GLN A 96 -6.19 6.14 11.52
N THR A 97 -6.07 7.31 10.89
CA THR A 97 -5.63 8.54 11.56
C THR A 97 -6.75 9.23 12.33
N GLY A 98 -8.00 9.02 11.91
CA GLY A 98 -9.19 9.70 12.42
C GLY A 98 -9.53 11.00 11.68
N HIS A 99 -8.82 11.34 10.60
CA HIS A 99 -9.14 12.49 9.75
C HIS A 99 -10.27 12.22 8.75
N GLY A 100 -10.72 10.96 8.62
CA GLY A 100 -11.78 10.56 7.71
C GLY A 100 -11.34 10.50 6.24
N ASN A 101 -10.06 10.28 6.01
CA ASN A 101 -9.46 10.13 4.69
C ASN A 101 -9.66 8.72 4.11
N ASP A 102 -10.84 8.14 4.30
CA ASP A 102 -11.16 6.82 3.78
C ASP A 102 -10.99 6.76 2.26
N LEU A 103 -10.44 5.65 1.78
CA LEU A 103 -10.39 5.33 0.35
C LEU A 103 -11.68 4.61 -0.04
N ILE A 104 -12.45 5.23 -0.93
CA ILE A 104 -13.72 4.72 -1.45
C ILE A 104 -13.64 4.50 -2.96
N GLN A 105 -14.66 3.93 -3.55
CA GLN A 105 -14.74 3.72 -5.00
C GLN A 105 -14.40 4.99 -5.78
N ALA A 106 -13.42 4.93 -6.69
CA ALA A 106 -13.03 6.08 -7.48
C ALA A 106 -14.13 6.51 -8.43
N SER A 107 -14.50 7.81 -8.35
CA SER A 107 -15.43 8.45 -9.27
C SER A 107 -14.82 8.59 -10.67
N PRO A 108 -15.65 8.78 -11.72
CA PRO A 108 -15.17 9.05 -13.07
C PRO A 108 -14.19 10.21 -13.12
N GLY A 109 -13.15 10.07 -13.94
CA GLY A 109 -12.18 11.12 -14.26
C GLY A 109 -12.13 11.39 -15.76
N THR A 110 -11.07 12.05 -16.22
CA THR A 110 -10.90 12.39 -17.63
C THR A 110 -10.25 11.28 -18.46
N PHE A 111 -9.67 10.28 -17.81
CA PHE A 111 -9.00 9.18 -18.49
C PHE A 111 -9.98 8.28 -19.28
N ASN A 112 -9.55 7.92 -20.48
CA ASN A 112 -10.33 7.11 -21.43
C ASN A 112 -9.99 5.61 -21.35
N GLY A 113 -9.58 5.12 -20.18
CA GLY A 113 -9.17 3.76 -19.95
C GLY A 113 -10.33 2.78 -19.68
N PRO A 114 -10.06 1.64 -19.02
CA PRO A 114 -11.04 0.58 -18.82
C PRO A 114 -12.36 1.00 -18.16
N ALA A 115 -12.30 1.97 -17.22
CA ALA A 115 -13.51 2.50 -16.57
C ALA A 115 -14.10 3.76 -17.26
N LYS A 116 -13.69 4.08 -18.46
CA LYS A 116 -14.05 5.24 -19.27
C LYS A 116 -15.38 5.93 -18.91
N GLY A 117 -15.30 7.08 -18.19
CA GLY A 117 -16.48 7.87 -17.85
C GLY A 117 -17.42 7.21 -16.82
N GLU A 118 -17.05 6.07 -16.28
CA GLU A 118 -17.77 5.33 -15.26
C GLU A 118 -16.99 5.33 -13.93
N PHE A 119 -17.67 4.93 -12.85
CA PHE A 119 -16.97 4.59 -11.62
C PHE A 119 -16.01 3.43 -11.84
N ASN A 120 -14.84 3.49 -11.21
CA ASN A 120 -13.92 2.37 -11.26
C ASN A 120 -14.53 1.14 -10.61
N THR A 121 -14.16 -0.04 -11.08
CA THR A 121 -14.49 -1.29 -10.39
C THR A 121 -13.73 -1.33 -9.04
N LEU A 122 -14.34 -1.95 -8.04
CA LEU A 122 -13.72 -2.14 -6.73
C LEU A 122 -12.61 -3.21 -6.80
N PRO A 123 -11.52 -3.08 -6.03
CA PRO A 123 -10.48 -4.10 -5.96
C PRO A 123 -11.01 -5.38 -5.32
N ILE A 124 -10.46 -6.53 -5.73
CA ILE A 124 -10.88 -7.85 -5.28
C ILE A 124 -10.29 -8.11 -3.89
N ALA A 125 -11.14 -8.62 -2.98
CA ALA A 125 -10.79 -8.77 -1.57
C ALA A 125 -10.05 -10.07 -1.23
N ASP A 126 -10.18 -11.13 -2.03
CA ASP A 126 -9.79 -12.51 -1.70
C ASP A 126 -8.77 -13.15 -2.66
N MET A 127 -8.25 -12.39 -3.63
CA MET A 127 -7.27 -12.89 -4.60
C MET A 127 -5.80 -12.77 -4.18
N ALA A 128 -5.49 -12.00 -3.14
CA ALA A 128 -4.10 -11.78 -2.71
C ALA A 128 -3.87 -12.21 -1.24
N PRO A 129 -3.97 -13.52 -0.93
CA PRO A 129 -3.68 -14.01 0.41
C PRO A 129 -2.19 -13.88 0.74
N ALA A 130 -1.90 -13.39 1.94
CA ALA A 130 -0.56 -13.28 2.51
C ALA A 130 -0.58 -13.70 3.98
N VAL A 131 0.60 -13.78 4.57
CA VAL A 131 0.77 -14.08 5.99
C VAL A 131 1.58 -12.97 6.64
N LEU A 132 1.07 -12.43 7.75
CA LEU A 132 1.79 -11.50 8.62
C LEU A 132 1.95 -12.13 10.00
N ASN A 133 3.20 -12.32 10.43
CA ASN A 133 3.54 -12.92 11.73
C ASN A 133 2.75 -14.21 12.04
N GLY A 134 2.53 -15.05 11.02
CA GLY A 134 1.78 -16.31 11.14
C GLY A 134 0.26 -16.18 10.96
N HIS A 135 -0.29 -14.97 10.86
CA HIS A 135 -1.72 -14.75 10.62
C HIS A 135 -2.01 -14.55 9.13
N LYS A 136 -3.02 -15.25 8.62
CA LYS A 136 -3.53 -15.03 7.27
C LYS A 136 -4.13 -13.61 7.19
N VAL A 137 -3.84 -12.94 6.09
CA VAL A 137 -4.40 -11.63 5.73
C VAL A 137 -4.63 -11.59 4.21
N TYR A 138 -5.25 -10.52 3.73
CA TYR A 138 -5.43 -10.29 2.30
C TYR A 138 -4.94 -8.91 1.89
N GLY A 139 -4.29 -8.81 0.73
CA GLY A 139 -4.06 -7.56 0.04
C GLY A 139 -5.27 -7.15 -0.81
N ALA A 140 -5.41 -5.87 -1.08
CA ALA A 140 -6.34 -5.36 -2.08
C ALA A 140 -5.78 -5.63 -3.49
N TYR A 141 -6.46 -6.48 -4.26
CA TYR A 141 -6.00 -6.92 -5.58
C TYR A 141 -6.63 -6.06 -6.68
N PHE A 142 -5.82 -5.31 -7.40
CA PHE A 142 -6.24 -4.40 -8.46
C PHE A 142 -5.93 -4.97 -9.84
N MET A 143 -6.89 -4.85 -10.75
CA MET A 143 -6.74 -5.08 -12.19
C MET A 143 -7.07 -3.78 -12.94
N PRO A 144 -6.73 -3.67 -14.23
CA PRO A 144 -7.14 -2.54 -15.04
C PRO A 144 -8.65 -2.25 -14.93
N GLY A 145 -9.00 -1.00 -14.67
CA GLY A 145 -10.37 -0.56 -14.42
C GLY A 145 -10.74 -0.44 -12.93
N MET A 146 -9.90 -0.92 -12.02
CA MET A 146 -10.11 -0.82 -10.58
C MET A 146 -9.41 0.41 -10.00
N GLY A 147 -9.96 1.01 -8.94
CA GLY A 147 -9.37 2.15 -8.27
C GLY A 147 -10.18 2.64 -7.09
N LEU A 148 -9.50 3.15 -6.09
CA LEU A 148 -10.06 3.81 -4.92
C LEU A 148 -9.56 5.26 -4.85
N ARG A 149 -10.40 6.17 -4.33
CA ARG A 149 -10.07 7.59 -4.28
C ARG A 149 -10.86 8.34 -3.22
N ASN A 150 -10.29 9.43 -2.71
CA ASN A 150 -11.00 10.41 -1.89
C ASN A 150 -10.68 11.82 -2.40
N ASN A 151 -11.64 12.44 -3.07
CA ASN A 151 -11.50 13.81 -3.59
C ASN A 151 -11.74 14.90 -2.53
N ASN A 152 -12.19 14.52 -1.32
CA ASN A 152 -12.51 15.42 -0.21
C ASN A 152 -11.60 15.13 1.00
N ALA A 153 -10.40 14.63 0.76
CA ALA A 153 -9.43 14.36 1.82
C ALA A 153 -9.03 15.65 2.56
N SER A 154 -8.65 15.50 3.82
CA SER A 154 -8.31 16.60 4.72
C SER A 154 -6.87 16.47 5.20
N TYR A 155 -6.24 17.61 5.51
CA TYR A 155 -4.88 17.68 6.07
C TYR A 155 -3.75 17.13 5.19
N LEU A 156 -4.03 16.74 3.95
CA LEU A 156 -2.99 16.38 2.99
C LEU A 156 -2.26 17.63 2.51
N ALA A 157 -0.99 17.48 2.17
CA ALA A 157 -0.16 18.56 1.65
C ALA A 157 -0.78 19.18 0.39
N ILE A 158 -0.75 20.50 0.31
CA ILE A 158 -1.15 21.28 -0.86
C ILE A 158 0.02 22.15 -1.33
N ASN A 159 0.02 22.53 -2.59
CA ASN A 159 1.10 23.31 -3.19
C ASN A 159 2.47 22.65 -2.95
N ASP A 160 3.45 23.40 -2.45
CA ASP A 160 4.81 22.92 -2.18
C ASP A 160 5.03 22.49 -0.71
N GLU A 161 3.95 22.24 0.03
CA GLU A 161 4.06 21.75 1.40
C GLU A 161 4.75 20.39 1.43
N PRO A 162 5.64 20.15 2.41
CA PRO A 162 6.35 18.87 2.51
C PRO A 162 5.41 17.74 2.95
N GLU A 163 5.64 16.55 2.40
CA GLU A 163 4.95 15.31 2.77
C GLU A 163 5.85 14.09 2.63
N GLY A 164 5.50 13.01 3.31
CA GLY A 164 6.05 11.69 3.12
C GLY A 164 4.95 10.72 2.74
N ILE A 165 5.28 9.76 1.88
CA ILE A 165 4.37 8.75 1.39
C ILE A 165 5.08 7.41 1.41
N TYR A 166 4.46 6.37 1.97
CA TYR A 166 4.93 5.01 1.76
C TYR A 166 3.77 4.08 1.46
N TYR A 167 4.08 2.96 0.79
CA TYR A 167 3.20 1.81 0.71
C TYR A 167 3.98 0.49 0.69
N VAL A 168 3.27 -0.61 0.99
CA VAL A 168 3.76 -1.98 0.79
C VAL A 168 2.88 -2.64 -0.25
N VAL A 169 3.52 -3.18 -1.29
CA VAL A 169 2.86 -3.80 -2.46
C VAL A 169 3.47 -5.15 -2.80
N ASP A 170 2.77 -5.90 -3.64
CA ASP A 170 3.24 -7.17 -4.18
C ASP A 170 4.28 -6.96 -5.29
N GLY A 171 5.48 -7.46 -5.10
CA GLY A 171 6.57 -7.37 -6.07
C GLY A 171 6.41 -8.25 -7.31
N THR A 172 5.38 -9.11 -7.35
CA THR A 172 5.12 -10.03 -8.46
C THR A 172 3.81 -9.76 -9.19
N HIS A 173 3.00 -8.80 -8.68
CA HIS A 173 1.75 -8.38 -9.30
C HIS A 173 1.86 -6.92 -9.75
N PHE A 174 2.17 -6.73 -11.02
CA PHE A 174 2.34 -5.44 -11.69
C PHE A 174 2.15 -5.62 -13.20
N ASP A 175 1.98 -4.53 -13.92
CA ASP A 175 1.99 -4.50 -15.38
C ASP A 175 2.66 -3.23 -15.94
N SER A 176 2.49 -2.98 -17.24
CA SER A 176 3.00 -1.79 -17.92
C SER A 176 2.00 -0.65 -18.00
N GLY A 177 0.84 -0.79 -17.39
CA GLY A 177 -0.20 0.25 -17.35
C GLY A 177 0.15 1.39 -16.42
N CYS A 178 -0.57 2.47 -16.54
CA CYS A 178 -0.51 3.60 -15.62
C CYS A 178 -1.90 3.88 -15.03
N CYS A 179 -2.02 4.13 -13.75
CA CYS A 179 -0.95 4.11 -12.78
C CYS A 179 -1.41 3.32 -11.56
N PHE A 180 -0.56 2.45 -11.03
CA PHE A 180 -0.81 1.81 -9.74
C PHE A 180 -0.17 2.67 -8.65
N ASP A 181 -0.80 3.82 -8.42
CA ASP A 181 -0.32 4.86 -7.51
C ASP A 181 -0.98 4.80 -6.15
N TYR A 182 -0.27 5.34 -5.14
CA TYR A 182 -0.81 5.69 -3.84
C TYR A 182 -0.23 7.03 -3.40
N GLY A 183 -1.08 8.01 -3.08
CA GLY A 183 -0.63 9.32 -2.59
C GLY A 183 -1.53 10.49 -2.95
N ASN A 184 -0.90 11.67 -3.04
CA ASN A 184 -1.52 12.97 -3.23
C ASN A 184 -1.88 13.23 -4.70
N SER A 185 -3.07 13.70 -4.97
CA SER A 185 -3.55 13.90 -6.32
C SER A 185 -4.53 15.07 -6.45
N SER A 186 -5.04 15.28 -7.67
CA SER A 186 -6.14 16.20 -7.92
C SER A 186 -7.40 15.82 -7.12
N THR A 187 -8.27 16.79 -6.84
CA THR A 187 -9.51 16.61 -6.08
C THR A 187 -10.74 16.34 -6.95
N ASN A 188 -10.55 16.08 -8.25
CA ASN A 188 -11.66 15.98 -9.20
C ASN A 188 -11.48 14.95 -10.31
N GLY A 189 -10.47 14.07 -10.22
CA GLY A 189 -10.18 13.07 -11.25
C GLY A 189 -9.76 13.65 -12.60
N ARG A 190 -9.11 14.83 -12.60
CA ARG A 190 -8.60 15.49 -13.81
C ARG A 190 -7.12 15.74 -13.66
N ALA A 191 -6.36 15.37 -14.69
CA ALA A 191 -4.99 15.82 -14.79
C ALA A 191 -4.97 17.35 -14.93
N VAL A 192 -4.31 18.02 -14.01
CA VAL A 192 -4.31 19.49 -13.93
C VAL A 192 -2.93 20.10 -14.14
N GLY A 193 -1.98 19.29 -14.55
CA GLY A 193 -0.64 19.70 -14.96
C GLY A 193 0.47 19.26 -14.03
N ARG A 194 1.68 19.52 -14.42
CA ARG A 194 2.91 19.08 -13.75
C ARG A 194 2.99 19.54 -12.30
N GLY A 195 3.50 18.66 -11.45
CA GLY A 195 3.67 18.93 -10.04
C GLY A 195 2.38 19.05 -9.23
N THR A 196 1.23 18.65 -9.80
CA THR A 196 -0.08 18.73 -9.13
C THR A 196 -0.42 17.48 -8.36
N MET A 197 0.40 16.44 -8.46
CA MET A 197 0.33 15.23 -7.63
C MET A 197 1.72 14.81 -7.17
N GLU A 198 1.78 13.99 -6.16
CA GLU A 198 2.95 13.29 -5.67
C GLU A 198 2.51 11.94 -5.11
N THR A 199 2.97 10.85 -5.71
CA THR A 199 2.57 9.49 -5.33
C THR A 199 3.74 8.54 -5.41
N THR A 200 3.62 7.41 -4.74
CA THR A 200 4.43 6.23 -5.04
C THR A 200 3.83 5.45 -6.20
N TYR A 201 4.65 4.95 -7.09
CA TYR A 201 4.29 4.06 -8.20
C TYR A 201 5.18 2.81 -8.19
N PHE A 202 4.60 1.66 -8.54
CA PHE A 202 5.34 0.41 -8.78
C PHE A 202 4.79 -0.29 -10.02
N GLY A 203 5.65 -0.57 -11.00
CA GLY A 203 5.27 -1.23 -12.25
C GLY A 203 6.33 -1.07 -13.34
N THR A 204 5.94 -1.36 -14.59
CA THR A 204 6.82 -1.34 -15.76
C THR A 204 6.41 -0.31 -16.81
N SER A 205 5.58 0.69 -16.47
CA SER A 205 5.21 1.74 -17.41
C SER A 205 6.44 2.54 -17.86
N THR A 206 6.55 2.75 -19.17
CA THR A 206 7.59 3.59 -19.78
C THR A 206 7.01 4.82 -20.47
N ALA A 207 5.70 5.07 -20.32
CA ALA A 207 5.02 6.15 -21.05
C ALA A 207 5.54 7.53 -20.65
N TRP A 208 5.75 7.75 -19.36
CA TRP A 208 6.18 9.05 -18.81
C TRP A 208 7.54 9.01 -18.11
N GLY A 209 8.15 7.86 -17.98
CA GLY A 209 9.43 7.66 -17.34
C GLY A 209 9.80 6.21 -17.21
N SER A 210 11.03 5.94 -16.75
CA SER A 210 11.53 4.58 -16.50
C SER A 210 12.73 4.62 -15.55
N GLY A 211 13.00 3.48 -14.90
CA GLY A 211 14.27 3.22 -14.26
C GLY A 211 15.25 2.54 -15.22
N ASN A 212 16.26 1.87 -14.67
CA ASN A 212 17.26 1.10 -15.40
C ASN A 212 16.82 -0.36 -15.56
N GLY A 213 17.06 -0.98 -16.72
CA GLY A 213 16.60 -2.34 -17.04
C GLY A 213 15.12 -2.38 -17.46
N ASP A 214 14.52 -3.56 -17.32
CA ASP A 214 13.15 -3.84 -17.81
C ASP A 214 12.05 -3.60 -16.76
N GLY A 215 12.41 -3.16 -15.56
CA GLY A 215 11.50 -3.00 -14.44
C GLY A 215 11.19 -4.34 -13.72
N PRO A 216 10.23 -4.36 -12.80
CA PRO A 216 9.48 -3.19 -12.34
C PRO A 216 10.35 -2.21 -11.53
N TRP A 217 9.89 -0.97 -11.45
CA TRP A 217 10.58 0.10 -10.72
C TRP A 217 9.67 0.73 -9.66
N ILE A 218 10.30 1.18 -8.56
CA ILE A 218 9.71 2.18 -7.69
C ILE A 218 9.95 3.54 -8.34
N MET A 219 8.89 4.31 -8.54
CA MET A 219 8.94 5.66 -9.10
C MET A 219 8.02 6.61 -8.34
N ALA A 220 8.20 7.91 -8.53
CA ALA A 220 7.23 8.93 -8.11
C ALA A 220 6.44 9.40 -9.34
N ASP A 221 5.10 9.40 -9.25
CA ASP A 221 4.26 10.12 -10.20
C ASP A 221 4.01 11.54 -9.67
N MET A 222 4.41 12.53 -10.47
CA MET A 222 4.27 13.95 -10.14
C MET A 222 3.34 14.69 -11.12
N GLU A 223 2.45 13.94 -11.77
CA GLU A 223 1.58 14.35 -12.88
C GLU A 223 2.37 14.70 -14.15
N SER A 224 2.05 14.04 -15.22
CA SER A 224 2.75 14.15 -16.52
C SER A 224 4.23 13.72 -16.47
N GLY A 225 4.62 12.90 -15.50
CA GLY A 225 5.96 12.36 -15.35
C GLY A 225 6.07 11.33 -14.26
N LEU A 226 6.58 10.14 -14.61
CA LEU A 226 7.01 9.10 -13.69
C LEU A 226 8.52 9.20 -13.53
N PHE A 227 8.98 9.43 -12.30
CA PHE A 227 10.39 9.69 -12.02
C PHE A 227 11.00 8.64 -11.12
N SER A 228 12.11 8.08 -11.57
CA SER A 228 13.01 7.23 -10.79
C SER A 228 14.28 7.99 -10.34
N GLY A 229 14.26 9.32 -10.38
CA GLY A 229 15.33 10.23 -10.03
C GLY A 229 15.15 11.60 -10.68
N PHE A 230 16.26 12.30 -10.94
CA PHE A 230 16.24 13.65 -11.50
C PHE A 230 15.67 13.74 -12.93
N ASN A 231 15.82 12.68 -13.71
CA ASN A 231 15.33 12.58 -15.08
C ASN A 231 14.28 11.50 -15.25
N ALA A 232 13.33 11.68 -16.14
CA ALA A 232 12.32 10.70 -16.46
C ALA A 232 12.86 9.43 -17.16
N LYS A 233 14.04 9.47 -17.78
CA LYS A 233 14.51 8.39 -18.66
C LYS A 233 16.01 8.01 -18.51
N LYS A 234 16.66 8.46 -17.45
CA LYS A 234 18.08 8.14 -17.22
C LYS A 234 18.35 8.13 -15.74
N ASN A 235 17.86 7.14 -15.07
CA ASN A 235 17.96 7.05 -13.62
C ASN A 235 18.54 5.69 -13.26
N ASP A 236 19.27 5.66 -12.15
CA ASP A 236 19.98 4.47 -11.69
C ASP A 236 19.10 3.54 -10.84
N VAL A 237 17.79 3.78 -10.75
CA VAL A 237 16.85 2.87 -10.07
C VAL A 237 16.82 1.55 -10.85
N PRO A 238 17.29 0.45 -10.26
CA PRO A 238 17.34 -0.84 -10.95
C PRO A 238 15.94 -1.46 -11.02
N SER A 239 15.80 -2.46 -11.89
CA SER A 239 14.64 -3.36 -11.85
C SER A 239 14.60 -4.09 -10.50
N ILE A 240 13.41 -4.13 -9.87
CA ILE A 240 13.20 -4.77 -8.57
C ILE A 240 12.52 -6.11 -8.81
N THR A 241 13.31 -7.17 -8.98
CA THR A 241 12.84 -8.52 -9.37
C THR A 241 12.83 -9.51 -8.21
N ASP A 242 13.59 -9.25 -7.14
CA ASP A 242 13.85 -10.22 -6.08
C ASP A 242 13.09 -9.93 -4.77
N TRP A 243 12.26 -8.87 -4.74
CA TRP A 243 11.47 -8.51 -3.57
C TRP A 243 10.04 -8.97 -3.75
N ARG A 244 9.65 -10.02 -3.03
CA ARG A 244 8.27 -10.54 -3.06
C ARG A 244 7.26 -9.54 -2.52
N PHE A 245 7.65 -8.79 -1.48
CA PHE A 245 6.90 -7.68 -0.91
C PHE A 245 7.79 -6.44 -0.96
N VAL A 246 7.30 -5.40 -1.59
CA VAL A 246 8.06 -4.17 -1.86
C VAL A 246 7.54 -3.06 -0.96
N SER A 247 8.40 -2.45 -0.17
CA SER A 247 8.12 -1.16 0.47
C SER A 247 8.72 -0.04 -0.37
N ALA A 248 7.92 0.96 -0.69
CA ALA A 248 8.35 2.12 -1.47
C ALA A 248 8.04 3.41 -0.73
N TYR A 249 8.93 4.39 -0.85
CA TYR A 249 8.85 5.67 -0.16
C TYR A 249 9.12 6.80 -1.15
N VAL A 250 8.24 7.80 -1.16
CA VAL A 250 8.42 9.08 -1.83
C VAL A 250 8.25 10.17 -0.78
N ASN A 251 9.28 10.98 -0.57
CA ASN A 251 9.24 12.08 0.38
C ASN A 251 9.50 13.40 -0.36
N GLY A 252 8.52 14.26 -0.37
CA GLY A 252 8.60 15.61 -0.94
C GLY A 252 8.92 16.63 0.13
N GLY A 253 10.02 17.35 -0.04
CA GLY A 253 10.41 18.46 0.84
C GLY A 253 10.16 19.80 0.18
N GLY A 254 10.02 20.84 0.99
CA GLY A 254 10.12 22.20 0.51
C GLY A 254 11.55 22.54 0.03
N GLY A 255 11.71 23.64 -0.73
CA GLY A 255 13.03 24.08 -1.15
C GLY A 255 13.67 23.22 -2.25
N ASN A 256 12.89 22.74 -3.21
CA ASN A 256 13.34 21.94 -4.36
C ASN A 256 14.01 20.63 -3.96
N LYS A 257 13.39 19.92 -3.01
CA LYS A 257 13.95 18.69 -2.45
C LYS A 257 12.95 17.54 -2.53
N TRP A 258 13.43 16.33 -2.86
CA TRP A 258 12.68 15.09 -2.72
C TRP A 258 13.61 13.89 -2.63
N ASP A 259 13.10 12.78 -2.16
CA ASP A 259 13.80 11.50 -2.22
C ASP A 259 12.88 10.36 -2.64
N LEU A 260 13.51 9.31 -3.17
CA LEU A 260 12.92 8.05 -3.58
C LEU A 260 13.68 6.91 -2.92
N ARG A 261 12.98 6.09 -2.15
CA ARG A 261 13.59 4.99 -1.42
C ARG A 261 12.76 3.73 -1.57
N GLY A 262 13.36 2.59 -1.28
CA GLY A 262 12.65 1.32 -1.25
C GLY A 262 13.36 0.25 -0.44
N GLY A 263 12.64 -0.82 -0.15
CA GLY A 263 13.17 -1.96 0.58
C GLY A 263 12.37 -3.24 0.30
N ASP A 264 13.02 -4.37 0.53
CA ASP A 264 12.33 -5.64 0.69
C ASP A 264 11.57 -5.59 2.03
N ALA A 265 10.24 -5.65 1.99
CA ALA A 265 9.39 -5.54 3.19
C ALA A 265 9.65 -6.66 4.23
N THR A 266 10.40 -7.70 3.85
CA THR A 266 10.85 -8.76 4.77
C THR A 266 12.18 -8.47 5.46
N LYS A 267 12.85 -7.36 5.10
CA LYS A 267 14.17 -6.94 5.59
C LYS A 267 14.12 -5.52 6.17
N THR A 268 15.09 -5.21 6.98
CA THR A 268 15.20 -3.90 7.65
C THR A 268 15.90 -2.83 6.83
N ASP A 269 16.55 -3.23 5.73
CA ASP A 269 17.37 -2.33 4.92
C ASP A 269 16.50 -1.46 4.01
N VAL A 270 16.88 -0.18 3.92
CA VAL A 270 16.31 0.80 2.99
C VAL A 270 17.39 1.22 2.01
N VAL A 271 17.07 1.14 0.72
CA VAL A 271 17.91 1.67 -0.36
C VAL A 271 17.42 3.07 -0.71
N THR A 272 18.32 4.06 -0.72
CA THR A 272 18.05 5.36 -1.32
C THR A 272 18.41 5.29 -2.80
N PHE A 273 17.39 5.34 -3.65
CA PHE A 273 17.58 5.36 -5.10
C PHE A 273 17.92 6.77 -5.60
N TYR A 274 17.27 7.76 -5.01
CA TYR A 274 17.51 9.16 -5.32
C TYR A 274 17.27 10.04 -4.09
N GLU A 275 18.10 11.06 -3.95
CA GLU A 275 17.88 12.17 -3.02
C GLU A 275 18.49 13.43 -3.67
N GLY A 276 17.70 14.46 -3.88
CA GLY A 276 18.17 15.66 -4.55
C GLY A 276 17.05 16.63 -4.94
N GLU A 277 17.30 17.40 -6.00
CA GLU A 277 16.34 18.36 -6.52
C GLU A 277 15.19 17.67 -7.26
N ARG A 278 14.05 18.35 -7.30
CA ARG A 278 12.88 17.95 -8.10
C ARG A 278 13.27 17.80 -9.57
N PRO A 279 12.62 16.89 -10.30
CA PRO A 279 12.92 16.70 -11.71
C PRO A 279 12.73 17.98 -12.53
N SER A 280 13.54 18.12 -13.55
CA SER A 280 13.33 19.10 -14.61
C SER A 280 13.28 18.41 -15.96
N SER A 281 12.41 18.90 -16.85
CA SER A 281 12.41 18.45 -18.24
C SER A 281 13.65 18.95 -18.98
N PRO A 282 14.14 18.20 -19.99
CA PRO A 282 15.21 18.65 -20.87
C PRO A 282 14.95 20.00 -21.57
N SER A 283 13.67 20.39 -21.68
CA SER A 283 13.27 21.66 -22.29
C SER A 283 13.34 22.87 -21.35
N GLN A 284 13.68 22.67 -20.07
CA GLN A 284 13.68 23.68 -19.00
C GLN A 284 12.35 24.42 -18.75
N THR A 285 11.33 24.16 -19.55
CA THR A 285 9.98 24.71 -19.37
C THR A 285 9.13 23.86 -18.43
N ASP A 286 9.59 22.65 -18.13
CA ASP A 286 8.87 21.61 -17.42
C ASP A 286 9.53 21.34 -16.08
N VAL A 287 9.36 22.26 -15.15
CA VAL A 287 9.89 22.14 -13.78
C VAL A 287 8.81 21.62 -12.84
N TYR A 288 9.20 20.76 -11.90
CA TYR A 288 8.35 20.21 -10.85
C TYR A 288 8.60 20.89 -9.50
N PHE A 289 9.13 22.13 -9.56
CA PHE A 289 9.35 22.98 -8.39
C PHE A 289 9.02 24.44 -8.73
N PRO A 290 8.26 25.15 -7.89
CA PRO A 290 7.53 24.61 -6.73
C PRO A 290 6.43 23.63 -7.14
N MET A 291 6.15 22.63 -6.31
CA MET A 291 5.02 21.73 -6.50
C MET A 291 3.69 22.49 -6.36
N SER A 292 2.65 21.95 -6.92
CA SER A 292 1.28 22.51 -6.91
C SER A 292 0.24 21.44 -6.53
N LYS A 293 0.59 20.61 -5.53
CA LYS A 293 -0.23 19.49 -5.03
C LYS A 293 -1.64 19.93 -4.68
N LYS A 294 -2.63 19.06 -4.79
CA LYS A 294 -4.05 19.42 -4.67
C LYS A 294 -4.74 18.84 -3.45
N GLY A 295 -4.12 17.86 -2.76
CA GLY A 295 -4.67 17.29 -1.54
C GLY A 295 -5.81 16.28 -1.75
N GLY A 296 -5.99 15.76 -2.95
CA GLY A 296 -6.81 14.56 -3.17
C GLY A 296 -6.00 13.31 -2.85
N LEU A 297 -6.66 12.22 -2.55
CA LEU A 297 -6.06 10.95 -2.18
C LEU A 297 -6.49 9.87 -3.17
N LEU A 298 -5.57 9.00 -3.60
CA LEU A 298 -5.88 7.90 -4.49
C LEU A 298 -5.09 6.63 -4.18
N LEU A 299 -5.63 5.51 -4.67
CA LEU A 299 -4.97 4.20 -4.69
C LEU A 299 -5.40 3.43 -5.95
N GLY A 300 -4.41 2.94 -6.71
CA GLY A 300 -4.63 2.10 -7.89
C GLY A 300 -5.13 2.86 -9.12
N ASN A 301 -4.98 4.17 -9.14
CA ASN A 301 -5.26 5.03 -10.29
C ASN A 301 -4.39 6.29 -10.26
N GLY A 302 -4.30 6.99 -11.38
CA GLY A 302 -3.56 8.25 -11.50
C GLY A 302 -4.41 9.51 -11.33
N GLY A 303 -3.82 10.68 -11.55
CA GLY A 303 -4.43 12.00 -11.32
C GLY A 303 -5.72 12.24 -12.07
N ASP A 304 -5.79 11.83 -13.32
CA ASP A 304 -6.97 11.90 -14.19
C ASP A 304 -7.90 10.68 -14.10
N ASN A 305 -7.71 9.84 -13.09
CA ASN A 305 -8.30 8.52 -12.93
C ASN A 305 -7.74 7.50 -13.94
N GLY A 306 -6.46 7.66 -14.33
CA GLY A 306 -5.73 6.67 -15.13
C GLY A 306 -5.66 5.33 -14.40
N ASN A 307 -6.48 4.35 -14.79
CA ASN A 307 -6.69 3.09 -14.11
C ASN A 307 -6.39 1.87 -14.99
N GLY A 308 -5.40 2.02 -15.86
CA GLY A 308 -4.98 0.96 -16.78
C GLY A 308 -3.97 -0.03 -16.21
N SER A 309 -3.66 0.03 -14.90
CA SER A 309 -2.62 -0.80 -14.30
C SER A 309 -3.14 -1.84 -13.30
N ALA A 310 -2.29 -2.83 -13.02
CA ALA A 310 -2.51 -3.89 -12.05
C ALA A 310 -1.52 -3.77 -10.88
N GLY A 311 -1.92 -4.26 -9.71
CA GLY A 311 -1.08 -4.33 -8.53
C GLY A 311 -1.83 -4.85 -7.31
N THR A 312 -1.09 -5.15 -6.24
CA THR A 312 -1.69 -5.53 -4.95
C THR A 312 -1.15 -4.64 -3.85
N PHE A 313 -2.04 -3.98 -3.13
CA PHE A 313 -1.74 -3.12 -2.00
C PHE A 313 -1.97 -3.85 -0.68
N TYR A 314 -1.06 -3.68 0.27
CA TYR A 314 -1.16 -4.24 1.62
C TYR A 314 -1.34 -3.16 2.69
N GLU A 315 -0.51 -2.14 2.70
CA GLU A 315 -0.58 -1.01 3.61
C GLU A 315 0.13 0.22 3.03
N GLY A 316 -0.22 1.40 3.53
CA GLY A 316 0.44 2.65 3.19
C GLY A 316 -0.03 3.81 4.06
N ALA A 317 0.79 4.86 4.15
CA ALA A 317 0.42 6.07 4.85
C ALA A 317 1.05 7.31 4.21
N MET A 318 0.43 8.45 4.50
CA MET A 318 0.94 9.77 4.16
C MET A 318 1.13 10.59 5.42
N THR A 319 2.19 11.39 5.46
CA THR A 319 2.55 12.22 6.61
C THR A 319 2.56 13.71 6.26
N VAL A 320 2.38 14.54 7.27
CA VAL A 320 2.82 15.93 7.17
C VAL A 320 4.33 16.01 7.32
N GLY A 321 4.96 16.97 6.65
CA GLY A 321 6.40 17.19 6.74
C GLY A 321 7.21 16.13 5.98
N TYR A 322 8.49 16.38 5.85
CA TYR A 322 9.46 15.52 5.18
C TYR A 322 10.10 14.56 6.19
N PRO A 323 9.80 13.25 6.14
CA PRO A 323 10.36 12.28 7.06
C PRO A 323 11.89 12.19 6.96
N SER A 324 12.56 12.13 8.11
CA SER A 324 14.01 11.89 8.12
C SER A 324 14.34 10.46 7.69
N LEU A 325 15.59 10.23 7.26
CA LEU A 325 16.05 8.89 6.91
C LEU A 325 15.91 7.93 8.10
N GLU A 326 16.15 8.40 9.33
CA GLU A 326 15.99 7.60 10.55
C GLU A 326 14.53 7.19 10.77
N ALA A 327 13.58 8.08 10.47
CA ALA A 327 12.15 7.75 10.54
C ALA A 327 11.78 6.67 9.50
N VAL A 328 12.23 6.83 8.26
CA VAL A 328 12.01 5.85 7.18
C VAL A 328 12.63 4.50 7.54
N GLN A 329 13.86 4.46 8.04
CA GLN A 329 14.52 3.23 8.50
C GLN A 329 13.78 2.55 9.66
N ALA A 330 13.28 3.33 10.61
CA ALA A 330 12.49 2.80 11.73
C ALA A 330 11.14 2.24 11.28
N VAL A 331 10.49 2.87 10.30
CA VAL A 331 9.26 2.37 9.67
C VAL A 331 9.56 1.08 8.88
N GLN A 332 10.64 1.03 8.10
CA GLN A 332 11.04 -0.20 7.40
C GLN A 332 11.31 -1.35 8.38
N ALA A 333 11.98 -1.09 9.48
CA ALA A 333 12.20 -2.10 10.52
C ALA A 333 10.88 -2.60 11.14
N ASN A 334 9.88 -1.73 11.30
CA ASN A 334 8.55 -2.10 11.75
C ASN A 334 7.79 -2.95 10.71
N ILE A 335 7.91 -2.61 9.42
CA ILE A 335 7.34 -3.40 8.31
C ILE A 335 7.97 -4.80 8.30
N ALA A 336 9.29 -4.90 8.39
CA ALA A 336 10.00 -6.18 8.46
C ALA A 336 9.60 -7.02 9.69
N ALA A 337 9.36 -6.35 10.83
CA ALA A 337 8.89 -7.01 12.06
C ALA A 337 7.47 -7.59 11.94
N ALA A 338 6.67 -7.14 10.99
CA ALA A 338 5.37 -7.74 10.66
C ALA A 338 5.51 -9.09 9.94
N LYS A 339 6.71 -9.44 9.46
CA LYS A 339 7.05 -10.75 8.87
C LYS A 339 6.11 -11.12 7.72
N TYR A 340 6.06 -10.27 6.72
CA TYR A 340 5.39 -10.57 5.46
C TYR A 340 5.90 -11.89 4.87
N ALA A 341 4.97 -12.79 4.51
CA ALA A 341 5.29 -14.06 3.88
C ALA A 341 4.16 -14.48 2.92
N GLU A 342 4.50 -15.33 1.97
CA GLU A 342 3.50 -15.95 1.10
C GLU A 342 2.67 -16.99 1.88
N GLN A 343 1.40 -17.06 1.55
CA GLN A 343 0.59 -18.16 2.03
C GLN A 343 0.98 -19.45 1.26
N THR A 344 1.63 -20.37 1.94
CA THR A 344 2.00 -21.64 1.33
C THR A 344 0.78 -22.56 1.28
N ILE A 345 0.37 -22.93 0.07
CA ILE A 345 -0.63 -23.98 -0.14
C ILE A 345 0.11 -25.33 -0.10
N LYS A 346 -0.04 -26.08 0.97
CA LYS A 346 0.42 -27.49 1.00
C LYS A 346 -0.65 -28.37 0.39
N THR A 347 -0.49 -28.77 -0.87
CA THR A 347 -1.32 -29.83 -1.46
C THR A 347 -0.62 -31.15 -1.28
N THR A 348 -1.32 -32.13 -0.71
CA THR A 348 -0.85 -33.52 -0.57
C THR A 348 -1.31 -34.40 -1.72
N ARG A 349 -2.02 -33.86 -2.70
CA ARG A 349 -2.52 -34.60 -3.86
C ARG A 349 -1.87 -34.15 -5.15
N LEU A 350 -1.32 -35.13 -5.88
CA LEU A 350 -0.95 -34.94 -7.29
C LEU A 350 -2.26 -34.86 -8.09
N LEU A 351 -2.51 -33.71 -8.73
CA LEU A 351 -3.65 -33.54 -9.62
C LEU A 351 -3.23 -33.95 -11.03
N THR A 352 -3.86 -35.01 -11.57
CA THR A 352 -3.62 -35.47 -12.93
C THR A 352 -4.75 -34.97 -13.83
N PHE A 353 -4.45 -34.11 -14.78
CA PHE A 353 -5.42 -33.62 -15.76
C PHE A 353 -5.36 -34.45 -17.04
N ARG A 354 -6.51 -34.83 -17.56
CA ARG A 354 -6.61 -35.48 -18.90
C ARG A 354 -6.75 -34.42 -19.99
N LYS A 355 -5.95 -34.56 -21.02
CA LYS A 355 -5.98 -33.63 -22.17
C LYS A 355 -7.33 -33.75 -22.89
N GLY A 356 -8.05 -32.63 -23.04
CA GLY A 356 -9.27 -32.53 -23.84
C GLY A 356 -10.60 -32.54 -23.08
N GLU A 357 -10.59 -32.64 -21.72
CA GLU A 357 -11.81 -32.49 -20.94
C GLU A 357 -11.84 -31.13 -20.22
N PRO A 358 -12.99 -30.43 -20.14
CA PRO A 358 -13.12 -29.23 -19.33
C PRO A 358 -12.95 -29.61 -17.87
N GLN A 359 -11.97 -29.02 -17.20
CA GLN A 359 -11.63 -29.33 -15.82
C GLN A 359 -11.71 -28.06 -14.99
N SER A 360 -12.40 -28.12 -13.88
CA SER A 360 -12.39 -27.10 -12.83
C SER A 360 -11.54 -27.56 -11.68
N LEU A 361 -10.61 -26.72 -11.23
CA LEU A 361 -9.83 -26.93 -10.02
C LEU A 361 -10.53 -26.21 -8.87
N VAL A 362 -11.11 -26.97 -7.96
CA VAL A 362 -11.59 -26.42 -6.68
C VAL A 362 -10.50 -26.60 -5.66
N VAL A 363 -9.86 -25.50 -5.24
CA VAL A 363 -8.88 -25.50 -4.17
C VAL A 363 -9.60 -25.16 -2.86
N THR A 364 -9.77 -26.17 -2.01
CA THR A 364 -10.34 -25.97 -0.67
C THR A 364 -9.21 -25.75 0.33
N TYR A 365 -9.16 -24.59 0.94
CA TYR A 365 -8.23 -24.28 2.02
C TYR A 365 -8.77 -24.84 3.33
N ARG A 366 -7.97 -25.63 4.02
CA ARG A 366 -8.20 -25.95 5.44
C ARG A 366 -7.10 -25.25 6.25
N ASN A 367 -7.46 -24.28 7.05
CA ASN A 367 -6.58 -23.78 8.10
C ASN A 367 -6.41 -24.88 9.15
N ASN A 368 -5.23 -25.48 9.21
CA ASN A 368 -4.82 -26.20 10.39
C ASN A 368 -4.12 -25.19 11.32
N THR A 369 -4.92 -24.47 12.08
CA THR A 369 -4.44 -23.81 13.31
C THR A 369 -4.40 -24.89 14.39
N THR A 370 -3.22 -25.35 14.75
CA THR A 370 -2.94 -25.97 16.05
C THR A 370 -2.30 -24.92 16.93
#